data_a851fdaeed2dc22cdea235471a02bf1f
#
_entry.id   a851fdaeed2dc22cdea235471a02bf1f
#
_cell.length_a   1.000
_cell.length_b   1.000
_cell.length_c   1.000
_cell.angle_alpha   90.00
_cell.angle_beta   90.00
_cell.angle_gamma   90.00
#
_symmetry.space_group_name_H-M   'P 1'
#
loop_
_entity.id
_entity.type
_entity.pdbx_description
1 polymer ?
#
loop_
_entity_poly.entity_id
_entity_poly.type
_entity_poly.pdbx_seq_one_letter_code
_entity_poly.pdbx_strand_id
1 'polypeptide(L)' 'MVATMTQDTKDRIRDLEGQKIMLEDRLEHLSYSGNLVKMHEIESEIYEIEDTIRKLTA' A
#
# COMPACT_ATOMS: atom_id res chain seq x y z
N MET A 1 13.05 -22.15 12.72
CA MET A 1 12.46 -22.49 11.42
C MET A 1 11.78 -21.28 10.82
N VAL A 2 12.09 -21.01 9.58
CA VAL A 2 11.47 -19.85 8.90
C VAL A 2 10.04 -20.21 8.53
N ALA A 3 9.10 -19.36 8.90
CA ALA A 3 7.72 -19.55 8.53
C ALA A 3 7.58 -19.39 7.02
N THR A 4 7.05 -20.40 6.37
CA THR A 4 6.79 -20.35 4.94
C THR A 4 5.49 -19.60 4.70
N MET A 5 5.52 -18.58 3.86
CA MET A 5 4.30 -17.88 3.51
C MET A 5 3.37 -18.78 2.72
N THR A 6 2.10 -18.81 3.10
CA THR A 6 1.09 -19.55 2.36
C THR A 6 0.80 -18.84 1.03
N GLN A 7 0.21 -19.57 0.11
CA GLN A 7 -0.18 -18.96 -1.17
C GLN A 7 -1.19 -17.84 -0.96
N ASP A 8 -2.10 -18.02 0.01
CA ASP A 8 -3.08 -16.98 0.34
C ASP A 8 -2.40 -15.70 0.82
N THR A 9 -1.36 -15.83 1.66
CA THR A 9 -0.60 -14.68 2.13
C THR A 9 0.12 -13.99 0.99
N LYS A 10 0.73 -14.76 0.10
CA LYS A 10 1.42 -14.20 -1.07
C LYS A 10 0.45 -13.44 -1.98
N ASP A 11 -0.72 -14.01 -2.21
CA ASP A 11 -1.75 -13.37 -3.03
C ASP A 11 -2.24 -12.08 -2.40
N ARG A 12 -2.41 -12.07 -1.08
CA ARG A 12 -2.82 -10.89 -0.35
C ARG A 12 -1.77 -9.78 -0.44
N ILE A 13 -0.49 -10.14 -0.29
CA ILE A 13 0.60 -9.16 -0.40
C ILE A 13 0.63 -8.56 -1.80
N ARG A 14 0.49 -9.40 -2.83
CA ARG A 14 0.46 -8.94 -4.21
C ARG A 14 -0.69 -7.96 -4.45
N ASP A 15 -1.87 -8.27 -3.91
CA ASP A 15 -3.02 -7.40 -4.04
C ASP A 15 -2.79 -6.06 -3.34
N LEU A 16 -2.22 -6.10 -2.14
CA LEU A 16 -1.91 -4.89 -1.38
C LEU A 16 -0.85 -4.03 -2.10
N GLU A 17 0.15 -4.67 -2.67
CA GLU A 17 1.16 -3.95 -3.44
C GLU A 17 0.56 -3.29 -4.68
N GLY A 18 -0.39 -3.97 -5.33
CA GLY A 18 -1.12 -3.38 -6.45
C GLY A 18 -1.92 -2.17 -6.04
N GLN A 19 -2.60 -2.24 -4.90
CA GLN A 19 -3.35 -1.11 -4.36
C GLN A 19 -2.41 0.06 -4.04
N LYS A 20 -1.26 -0.25 -3.46
CA LYS A 20 -0.26 0.77 -3.14
C LYS A 20 0.20 1.51 -4.40
N ILE A 21 0.48 0.78 -5.46
CA ILE A 21 0.90 1.38 -6.73
C ILE A 21 -0.18 2.30 -7.28
N MET A 22 -1.44 1.87 -7.23
CA MET A 22 -2.56 2.70 -7.67
C MET A 22 -2.68 3.98 -6.86
N LEU A 23 -2.48 3.87 -5.55
CA LEU A 23 -2.53 5.03 -4.67
C LEU A 23 -1.37 5.99 -4.93
N GLU A 24 -0.18 5.45 -5.18
CA GLU A 24 0.99 6.27 -5.52
C GLU A 24 0.77 7.04 -6.82
N ASP A 25 0.17 6.39 -7.80
CA ASP A 25 -0.16 7.04 -9.07
C ASP A 25 -1.17 8.18 -8.85
N ARG A 26 -2.18 7.90 -8.05
CA ARG A 26 -3.19 8.91 -7.72
C ARG A 26 -2.58 10.09 -6.95
N LEU A 27 -1.65 9.79 -6.06
CA LEU A 27 -0.94 10.82 -5.30
C LEU A 27 -0.15 11.72 -6.24
N GLU A 28 0.50 11.16 -7.25
CA GLU A 28 1.23 11.92 -8.25
C GLU A 28 0.30 12.88 -8.99
N HIS A 29 -0.86 12.38 -9.41
CA HIS A 29 -1.85 13.23 -10.09
C HIS A 29 -2.33 14.36 -9.20
N LEU A 30 -2.57 14.08 -7.92
CA LEU A 30 -3.01 15.08 -6.98
C LEU A 30 -1.95 16.14 -6.69
N SER A 31 -0.67 15.78 -6.82
CA SER A 31 0.41 16.74 -6.60
C SER A 31 0.38 17.86 -7.63
N TYR A 32 -0.10 17.57 -8.84
CA TYR A 32 -0.26 18.58 -9.88
C TYR A 32 -1.44 19.51 -9.61
N SER A 33 -2.47 19.01 -8.93
CA SER A 33 -3.65 19.81 -8.61
C SER A 33 -3.50 20.61 -7.32
N GLY A 34 -2.51 20.28 -6.50
CA GLY A 34 -2.27 20.96 -5.24
C GLY A 34 -3.27 20.66 -4.14
N ASN A 35 -4.00 19.56 -4.24
CA ASN A 35 -4.98 19.16 -3.23
C ASN A 35 -4.30 18.46 -2.07
N LEU A 36 -3.81 19.24 -1.11
CA LEU A 36 -3.04 18.72 0.02
C LEU A 36 -3.84 17.78 0.94
N VAL A 37 -5.12 18.07 1.14
CA VAL A 37 -5.97 17.24 1.99
C VAL A 37 -6.10 15.84 1.42
N LYS A 38 -6.38 15.74 0.13
CA LYS A 38 -6.48 14.44 -0.54
C LYS A 38 -5.15 13.71 -0.56
N MET A 39 -4.06 14.45 -0.74
CA MET A 39 -2.72 13.87 -0.72
C MET A 39 -2.42 13.23 0.63
N HIS A 40 -2.76 13.90 1.73
CA HIS A 40 -2.57 13.35 3.06
C HIS A 40 -3.40 12.09 3.29
N GLU A 41 -4.63 12.08 2.82
CA GLU A 41 -5.49 10.90 2.93
C GLU A 41 -4.89 9.71 2.22
N ILE A 42 -4.39 9.92 1.00
CA ILE A 42 -3.78 8.84 0.22
C ILE A 42 -2.48 8.38 0.85
N GLU A 43 -1.66 9.30 1.35
CA GLU A 43 -0.42 8.93 2.04
C GLU A 43 -0.72 8.05 3.26
N SER A 44 -1.76 8.39 4.02
CA SER A 44 -2.18 7.58 5.17
C SER A 44 -2.58 6.18 4.75
N GLU A 45 -3.31 6.05 3.65
CA GLU A 45 -3.70 4.75 3.12
C GLU A 45 -2.48 3.93 2.69
N ILE A 46 -1.51 4.58 2.06
CA ILE A 46 -0.27 3.91 1.65
C ILE A 46 0.46 3.39 2.87
N TYR A 47 0.57 4.18 3.93
CA TYR A 47 1.23 3.75 5.17
C TYR A 47 0.52 2.57 5.81
N GLU A 48 -0.81 2.57 5.79
CA GLU A 48 -1.58 1.45 6.32
C GLU A 48 -1.32 0.17 5.53
N ILE A 49 -1.25 0.28 4.22
CA ILE A 49 -0.96 -0.87 3.36
C ILE A 49 0.45 -1.38 3.62
N GLU A 50 1.43 -0.49 3.72
CA GLU A 50 2.81 -0.88 4.02
C GLU A 50 2.91 -1.56 5.38
N ASP A 51 2.20 -1.05 6.38
CA ASP A 51 2.18 -1.63 7.71
C ASP A 51 1.57 -3.03 7.67
N THR A 52 0.48 -3.21 6.94
CA THR A 52 -0.16 -4.51 6.79
C THR A 52 0.78 -5.51 6.11
N ILE A 53 1.46 -5.09 5.06
CA ILE A 53 2.43 -5.94 4.37
C ILE A 53 3.55 -6.35 5.32
N ARG A 54 4.04 -5.40 6.11
CA ARG A 54 5.10 -5.67 7.09
C ARG A 54 4.65 -6.71 8.11
N LYS A 55 3.43 -6.61 8.59
CA LYS A 55 2.87 -7.57 9.54
C LYS A 55 2.72 -8.96 8.92
N LEU A 56 2.35 -9.01 7.65
CA LEU A 56 2.19 -10.28 6.95
C LEU A 56 3.53 -10.95 6.66
N THR A 57 4.60 -10.18 6.58
CA THR A 57 5.95 -10.71 6.28
C THR A 57 6.82 -10.85 7.51
N ALA A 58 6.33 -10.44 8.65
CA ALA A 58 7.09 -10.51 9.92
C ALA A 58 7.23 -11.95 10.44
#